data_1b9156f786386aa9415deee77e10e376
#
_entry.id   1b9156f786386aa9415deee77e10e376
#
_cell.length_a   1.000
_cell.length_b   1.000
_cell.length_c   1.000
_cell.angle_alpha   90.00
_cell.angle_beta   90.00
_cell.angle_gamma   90.00
#
_symmetry.space_group_name_H-M   'P 1'
#
loop_
_entity.id
_entity.type
_entity.pdbx_description
1 polymer ?
#
loop_
_entity_poly.entity_id
_entity_poly.type
_entity_poly.pdbx_seq_one_letter_code
_entity_poly.pdbx_strand_id
1 'polypeptide(L)'
;MFLAKGIRSGGVLRYFYNRPVLKQRTLKSLTRAVGVGLHSGQRVEITLRPAAPDTGIVFRRVDLANAPDIVVSAESVTDTRLASTLSCGNAKVHTVEHLMSACAGLGVDNLFVDITAEEVPILDGSAASFVFLLQSAGIELQNAPRRFIRLIKPVEVREGEGANEKWARLDPYHGYKLSFEIDFNHPAVDSTGQKVEFDLSTDSYSRDIARARTFGFTKDVEMMRANGLALGGGLDNAIVMDDYKVLNADGLRYDDEFVKHKILDAIGDLYIVGKPLLAAYSARRSGHAMNNKLLRELQAHPEAWEVVTFEDVKQAPQGFAQPVRAW
;
A
#
# COMPACT_ATOMS: atom_id res chain seq x y z
N MET A 1 -19.20 27.46 -19.44
CA MET A 1 -20.63 27.48 -19.76
C MET A 1 -20.95 26.19 -20.50
N PHE A 2 -21.34 25.13 -19.76
CA PHE A 2 -21.61 23.80 -20.33
C PHE A 2 -23.12 23.66 -20.53
N LEU A 3 -23.52 23.44 -21.77
CA LEU A 3 -24.93 23.22 -22.15
C LEU A 3 -25.40 21.83 -21.73
N ALA A 4 -26.45 21.81 -20.90
CA ALA A 4 -27.14 20.58 -20.52
C ALA A 4 -28.02 20.08 -21.68
N LYS A 5 -27.83 18.81 -22.11
CA LYS A 5 -28.77 18.13 -23.02
C LYS A 5 -29.97 17.61 -22.22
N GLY A 6 -31.14 18.19 -22.39
CA GLY A 6 -32.39 17.71 -21.81
C GLY A 6 -33.13 16.76 -22.76
N ILE A 7 -33.58 15.62 -22.22
CA ILE A 7 -34.50 14.69 -22.91
C ILE A 7 -35.89 14.91 -22.35
N ARG A 8 -36.86 15.20 -23.21
CA ARG A 8 -38.29 15.36 -22.85
C ARG A 8 -38.97 13.99 -22.91
N SER A 9 -39.46 13.51 -21.78
CA SER A 9 -40.57 12.54 -21.73
C SER A 9 -41.49 12.90 -20.58
N GLY A 10 -42.73 13.24 -20.90
CA GLY A 10 -43.84 13.40 -19.91
C GLY A 10 -43.59 14.40 -18.77
N GLY A 11 -43.66 15.70 -19.05
CA GLY A 11 -44.13 16.73 -18.07
C GLY A 11 -43.18 17.14 -16.89
N VAL A 12 -42.03 16.49 -16.67
CA VAL A 12 -41.08 16.90 -15.64
C VAL A 12 -39.67 16.96 -16.22
N LEU A 13 -39.09 18.17 -16.36
CA LEU A 13 -37.69 18.34 -16.67
C LEU A 13 -36.87 17.87 -15.46
N ARG A 14 -36.39 16.63 -15.48
CA ARG A 14 -35.31 16.21 -14.57
C ARG A 14 -33.99 16.79 -15.09
N TYR A 15 -33.55 17.89 -14.50
CA TYR A 15 -32.17 18.34 -14.64
C TYR A 15 -31.29 17.31 -13.95
N PHE A 16 -30.62 16.47 -14.72
CA PHE A 16 -29.47 15.70 -14.23
C PHE A 16 -28.35 16.71 -13.99
N TYR A 17 -28.30 17.30 -12.81
CA TYR A 17 -27.10 17.95 -12.35
C TYR A 17 -26.01 16.88 -12.35
N ASN A 18 -24.97 17.12 -13.15
CA ASN A 18 -23.77 16.29 -13.15
C ASN A 18 -23.10 16.52 -11.78
N ARG A 19 -23.55 15.78 -10.75
CA ARG A 19 -22.95 15.83 -9.42
C ARG A 19 -21.50 15.35 -9.56
N PRO A 20 -20.50 16.00 -8.97
CA PRO A 20 -19.14 15.53 -9.06
C PRO A 20 -19.03 14.17 -8.38
N VAL A 21 -18.76 13.14 -9.16
CA VAL A 21 -18.49 11.77 -8.69
C VAL A 21 -17.04 11.67 -8.29
N LEU A 22 -16.73 11.00 -7.17
CA LEU A 22 -15.35 10.66 -6.85
C LEU A 22 -14.83 9.65 -7.87
N LYS A 23 -13.85 10.07 -8.67
CA LYS A 23 -13.37 9.34 -9.85
C LYS A 23 -12.15 8.48 -9.56
N GLN A 24 -12.00 7.40 -10.29
CA GLN A 24 -10.79 6.59 -10.34
C GLN A 24 -9.60 7.42 -10.84
N ARG A 25 -8.39 6.97 -10.50
CA ARG A 25 -7.12 7.63 -10.82
C ARG A 25 -6.15 6.65 -11.47
N THR A 26 -5.42 7.18 -12.46
CA THR A 26 -4.26 6.52 -13.08
C THR A 26 -3.14 7.53 -13.25
N LEU A 27 -2.02 7.12 -13.84
CA LEU A 27 -0.95 8.06 -14.20
C LEU A 27 -1.31 8.84 -15.46
N LYS A 28 -0.78 10.04 -15.60
CA LYS A 28 -0.90 10.88 -16.79
C LYS A 28 0.11 10.48 -17.87
N SER A 29 1.31 10.07 -17.44
CA SER A 29 2.39 9.59 -18.31
C SER A 29 3.11 8.41 -17.64
N LEU A 30 3.94 7.69 -18.42
CA LEU A 30 4.80 6.65 -17.86
C LEU A 30 5.97 7.25 -17.07
N THR A 31 6.47 6.49 -16.09
CA THR A 31 7.70 6.80 -15.37
C THR A 31 8.51 5.52 -15.16
N ARG A 32 9.82 5.65 -14.92
CA ARG A 32 10.75 4.53 -14.77
C ARG A 32 11.70 4.76 -13.61
N ALA A 33 12.13 3.66 -13.01
CA ALA A 33 13.25 3.64 -12.07
C ALA A 33 14.07 2.38 -12.24
N VAL A 34 15.32 2.46 -11.88
CA VAL A 34 16.26 1.34 -11.82
C VAL A 34 16.80 1.26 -10.40
N GLY A 35 16.86 0.07 -9.87
CA GLY A 35 17.40 -0.19 -8.54
C GLY A 35 17.82 -1.63 -8.37
N VAL A 36 17.89 -2.07 -7.14
CA VAL A 36 18.17 -3.47 -6.77
C VAL A 36 17.06 -4.01 -5.89
N GLY A 37 16.79 -5.30 -5.98
CA GLY A 37 15.91 -5.98 -5.04
C GLY A 37 16.57 -6.09 -3.67
N LEU A 38 15.80 -5.87 -2.59
CA LEU A 38 16.32 -5.94 -1.22
C LEU A 38 16.89 -7.32 -0.89
N HIS A 39 16.14 -8.36 -1.23
CA HIS A 39 16.52 -9.73 -0.91
C HIS A 39 17.42 -10.36 -1.98
N SER A 40 17.06 -10.19 -3.24
CA SER A 40 17.78 -10.79 -4.37
C SER A 40 19.12 -10.11 -4.69
N GLY A 41 19.26 -8.82 -4.39
CA GLY A 41 20.38 -8.01 -4.83
C GLY A 41 20.47 -7.82 -6.34
N GLN A 42 19.49 -8.33 -7.10
CA GLN A 42 19.48 -8.24 -8.55
C GLN A 42 19.09 -6.83 -9.02
N ARG A 43 19.77 -6.37 -10.06
CA ARG A 43 19.37 -5.13 -10.74
C ARG A 43 18.01 -5.32 -11.39
N VAL A 44 17.11 -4.40 -11.16
CA VAL A 44 15.76 -4.40 -11.68
C VAL A 44 15.38 -3.04 -12.22
N GLU A 45 14.70 -3.03 -13.37
CA GLU A 45 14.03 -1.86 -13.91
C GLU A 45 12.52 -2.02 -13.71
N ILE A 46 11.89 -0.96 -13.21
CA ILE A 46 10.43 -0.87 -13.07
C ILE A 46 9.92 0.26 -13.97
N THR A 47 8.88 -0.02 -14.76
CA THR A 47 8.14 0.97 -15.56
C THR A 47 6.70 1.01 -15.10
N LEU A 48 6.28 2.17 -14.58
CA LEU A 48 4.90 2.43 -14.17
C LEU A 48 4.16 3.10 -15.34
N ARG A 49 3.06 2.50 -15.79
CA ARG A 49 2.31 2.99 -16.95
C ARG A 49 0.83 3.20 -16.62
N PRO A 50 0.18 4.21 -17.23
CA PRO A 50 -1.26 4.38 -17.14
C PRO A 50 -2.00 3.09 -17.54
N ALA A 51 -3.14 2.85 -16.87
CA ALA A 51 -4.05 1.77 -17.21
C ALA A 51 -5.48 2.28 -17.36
N ALA A 52 -6.31 1.57 -18.11
CA ALA A 52 -7.72 1.91 -18.32
C ALA A 52 -8.52 1.87 -16.99
N PRO A 53 -9.68 2.53 -16.90
CA PRO A 53 -10.57 2.36 -15.76
C PRO A 53 -10.88 0.89 -15.49
N ASP A 54 -11.05 0.55 -14.22
CA ASP A 54 -11.38 -0.80 -13.74
C ASP A 54 -10.32 -1.88 -14.01
N THR A 55 -9.10 -1.50 -14.44
CA THR A 55 -7.97 -2.43 -14.61
C THR A 55 -7.45 -2.92 -13.26
N GLY A 56 -7.44 -2.06 -12.24
CA GLY A 56 -6.69 -2.30 -11.01
C GLY A 56 -5.18 -2.12 -11.20
N ILE A 57 -4.40 -2.64 -10.25
CA ILE A 57 -2.95 -2.68 -10.35
C ILE A 57 -2.53 -4.05 -10.89
N VAL A 58 -1.71 -4.05 -11.95
CA VAL A 58 -1.32 -5.26 -12.66
C VAL A 58 0.19 -5.29 -12.85
N PHE A 59 0.85 -6.30 -12.29
CA PHE A 59 2.28 -6.55 -12.50
C PHE A 59 2.52 -7.41 -13.73
N ARG A 60 3.60 -7.09 -14.46
CA ARG A 60 4.02 -7.77 -15.69
C ARG A 60 5.51 -8.06 -15.65
N ARG A 61 5.88 -9.34 -15.67
CA ARG A 61 7.26 -9.80 -15.80
C ARG A 61 7.67 -9.72 -17.28
N VAL A 62 8.15 -8.53 -17.68
CA VAL A 62 8.53 -8.28 -19.10
C VAL A 62 9.84 -8.94 -19.52
N ASP A 63 10.58 -9.50 -18.59
CA ASP A 63 11.76 -10.32 -18.81
C ASP A 63 11.43 -11.80 -19.11
N LEU A 64 10.20 -12.23 -18.85
CA LEU A 64 9.76 -13.60 -19.09
C LEU A 64 8.89 -13.69 -20.35
N ALA A 65 9.25 -14.58 -21.27
CA ALA A 65 8.42 -14.83 -22.45
C ALA A 65 7.09 -15.51 -22.05
N ASN A 66 5.97 -14.96 -22.52
CA ASN A 66 4.62 -15.50 -22.31
C ASN A 66 4.21 -15.65 -20.83
N ALA A 67 4.80 -14.86 -19.94
CA ALA A 67 4.36 -14.82 -18.56
C ALA A 67 2.96 -14.20 -18.42
N PRO A 68 2.07 -14.75 -17.59
CA PRO A 68 0.76 -14.17 -17.36
C PRO A 68 0.89 -12.85 -16.58
N ASP A 69 -0.06 -11.94 -16.81
CA ASP A 69 -0.24 -10.76 -15.99
C ASP A 69 -0.64 -11.16 -14.57
N ILE A 70 -0.08 -10.52 -13.56
CA ILE A 70 -0.44 -10.72 -12.16
C ILE A 70 -1.37 -9.58 -11.76
N VAL A 71 -2.67 -9.84 -11.75
CA VAL A 71 -3.65 -8.90 -11.21
C VAL A 71 -3.58 -8.92 -9.70
N VAL A 72 -3.42 -7.74 -9.10
CA VAL A 72 -3.32 -7.61 -7.64
C VAL A 72 -4.65 -7.97 -6.98
N SER A 73 -4.60 -8.99 -6.12
CA SER A 73 -5.73 -9.45 -5.29
C SER A 73 -5.18 -10.20 -4.07
N ALA A 74 -6.01 -10.39 -3.02
CA ALA A 74 -5.57 -11.14 -1.85
C ALA A 74 -5.21 -12.60 -2.18
N GLU A 75 -5.84 -13.19 -3.20
CA GLU A 75 -5.58 -14.53 -3.69
C GLU A 75 -4.24 -14.64 -4.44
N SER A 76 -3.78 -13.55 -5.08
CA SER A 76 -2.51 -13.53 -5.79
C SER A 76 -1.30 -13.53 -4.86
N VAL A 77 -1.49 -13.27 -3.55
CA VAL A 77 -0.43 -13.37 -2.54
C VAL A 77 -0.14 -14.85 -2.24
N THR A 78 1.06 -15.28 -2.55
CA THR A 78 1.48 -16.68 -2.41
C THR A 78 2.59 -16.90 -1.37
N ASP A 79 3.32 -15.86 -0.98
CA ASP A 79 4.30 -15.89 0.11
C ASP A 79 4.27 -14.54 0.85
N THR A 80 4.45 -14.62 2.17
CA THR A 80 4.46 -13.45 3.08
C THR A 80 5.67 -13.46 4.01
N ARG A 81 6.67 -14.28 3.72
CA ARG A 81 7.93 -14.33 4.48
C ARG A 81 8.79 -13.14 4.07
N LEU A 82 9.09 -12.28 5.02
CA LEU A 82 9.90 -11.06 4.89
C LEU A 82 9.31 -9.95 4.01
N ALA A 83 8.41 -10.29 3.07
CA ALA A 83 7.76 -9.35 2.14
C ALA A 83 6.48 -9.96 1.57
N SER A 84 5.61 -9.16 0.99
CA SER A 84 4.46 -9.66 0.24
C SER A 84 4.85 -10.03 -1.19
N THR A 85 4.56 -11.28 -1.57
CA THR A 85 4.86 -11.85 -2.89
C THR A 85 3.59 -12.17 -3.64
N LEU A 86 3.46 -11.64 -4.84
CA LEU A 86 2.37 -11.94 -5.75
C LEU A 86 2.81 -12.95 -6.80
N SER A 87 1.91 -13.86 -7.21
CA SER A 87 2.19 -14.85 -8.25
C SER A 87 0.98 -15.13 -9.13
N CYS A 88 1.26 -15.45 -10.39
CA CYS A 88 0.30 -16.03 -11.32
C CYS A 88 1.07 -16.96 -12.30
N GLY A 89 0.71 -18.24 -12.35
CA GLY A 89 1.44 -19.22 -13.14
C GLY A 89 2.93 -19.25 -12.77
N ASN A 90 3.79 -19.00 -13.76
CA ASN A 90 5.25 -18.94 -13.59
C ASN A 90 5.77 -17.54 -13.24
N ALA A 91 4.92 -16.52 -13.24
CA ALA A 91 5.29 -15.17 -12.88
C ALA A 91 5.19 -14.95 -11.37
N LYS A 92 6.23 -14.32 -10.80
CA LYS A 92 6.30 -13.91 -9.38
C LYS A 92 6.88 -12.52 -9.27
N VAL A 93 6.39 -11.75 -8.29
CA VAL A 93 6.94 -10.45 -7.91
C VAL A 93 6.95 -10.32 -6.39
N HIS A 94 8.13 -10.12 -5.82
CA HIS A 94 8.37 -9.95 -4.39
C HIS A 94 8.40 -8.48 -3.98
N THR A 95 8.22 -8.20 -2.69
CA THR A 95 8.41 -6.88 -2.05
C THR A 95 7.53 -5.80 -2.70
N VAL A 96 6.24 -6.11 -2.86
CA VAL A 96 5.29 -5.20 -3.53
C VAL A 96 4.72 -4.12 -2.59
N GLU A 97 4.82 -4.32 -1.27
CA GLU A 97 4.16 -3.55 -0.23
C GLU A 97 4.47 -2.04 -0.27
N HIS A 98 5.71 -1.63 -0.52
CA HIS A 98 6.08 -0.21 -0.54
C HIS A 98 5.47 0.53 -1.76
N LEU A 99 5.48 -0.09 -2.95
CA LEU A 99 4.82 0.44 -4.13
C LEU A 99 3.30 0.47 -3.95
N MET A 100 2.72 -0.61 -3.42
CA MET A 100 1.28 -0.69 -3.13
C MET A 100 0.86 0.37 -2.11
N SER A 101 1.70 0.62 -1.09
CA SER A 101 1.50 1.68 -0.12
C SER A 101 1.49 3.08 -0.76
N ALA A 102 2.42 3.36 -1.67
CA ALA A 102 2.44 4.62 -2.42
C ALA A 102 1.19 4.78 -3.30
N CYS A 103 0.76 3.71 -3.99
CA CYS A 103 -0.47 3.72 -4.78
C CYS A 103 -1.71 4.00 -3.92
N ALA A 104 -1.82 3.35 -2.75
CA ALA A 104 -2.89 3.57 -1.79
C ALA A 104 -2.92 5.02 -1.28
N GLY A 105 -1.76 5.53 -0.83
CA GLY A 105 -1.61 6.86 -0.25
C GLY A 105 -1.91 7.99 -1.24
N LEU A 106 -1.60 7.80 -2.52
CA LEU A 106 -1.92 8.76 -3.60
C LEU A 106 -3.26 8.47 -4.29
N GLY A 107 -3.89 7.36 -3.94
CA GLY A 107 -5.17 6.95 -4.48
C GLY A 107 -5.12 6.55 -5.96
N VAL A 108 -4.04 5.94 -6.42
CA VAL A 108 -3.90 5.38 -7.77
C VAL A 108 -4.65 4.06 -7.83
N ASP A 109 -5.71 3.99 -8.61
CA ASP A 109 -6.58 2.83 -8.72
C ASP A 109 -6.16 1.88 -9.85
N ASN A 110 -5.63 2.42 -10.96
CA ASN A 110 -5.34 1.66 -12.18
C ASN A 110 -3.91 1.92 -12.65
N LEU A 111 -3.09 0.86 -12.74
CA LEU A 111 -1.67 0.97 -13.05
C LEU A 111 -1.15 -0.33 -13.66
N PHE A 112 -0.37 -0.24 -14.74
CA PHE A 112 0.51 -1.33 -15.16
C PHE A 112 1.91 -1.13 -14.56
N VAL A 113 2.45 -2.20 -14.01
CA VAL A 113 3.78 -2.26 -13.41
C VAL A 113 4.61 -3.28 -14.18
N ASP A 114 5.37 -2.81 -15.18
CA ASP A 114 6.28 -3.66 -15.93
C ASP A 114 7.59 -3.79 -15.14
N ILE A 115 8.08 -5.01 -14.93
CA ILE A 115 9.27 -5.29 -14.12
C ILE A 115 10.17 -6.33 -14.80
N THR A 116 11.49 -6.10 -14.71
CA THR A 116 12.51 -6.92 -15.40
C THR A 116 13.19 -7.96 -14.50
N ALA A 117 12.71 -8.17 -13.27
CA ALA A 117 13.20 -9.19 -12.34
C ALA A 117 12.08 -9.59 -11.35
N GLU A 118 12.35 -10.56 -10.47
CA GLU A 118 11.35 -11.08 -9.52
C GLU A 118 11.02 -10.15 -8.34
N GLU A 119 11.73 -9.06 -8.15
CA GLU A 119 11.58 -8.24 -6.95
C GLU A 119 11.45 -6.76 -7.31
N VAL A 120 10.49 -6.06 -6.69
CA VAL A 120 10.36 -4.60 -6.81
C VAL A 120 11.63 -3.94 -6.23
N PRO A 121 12.23 -2.94 -6.91
CA PRO A 121 13.43 -2.30 -6.39
C PRO A 121 13.16 -1.65 -5.04
N ILE A 122 14.09 -1.85 -4.09
CA ILE A 122 13.93 -1.32 -2.73
C ILE A 122 14.08 0.22 -2.68
N LEU A 123 14.78 0.79 -3.65
CA LEU A 123 15.09 2.22 -3.75
C LEU A 123 15.74 2.74 -2.44
N ASP A 124 15.08 3.67 -1.74
CA ASP A 124 15.56 4.22 -0.47
C ASP A 124 15.03 3.47 0.77
N GLY A 125 14.37 2.33 0.58
CA GLY A 125 13.78 1.52 1.65
C GLY A 125 12.45 2.00 2.19
N SER A 126 11.89 3.07 1.61
CA SER A 126 10.58 3.63 1.97
C SER A 126 9.64 3.67 0.77
N ALA A 127 8.44 4.19 0.96
CA ALA A 127 7.52 4.46 -0.14
C ALA A 127 7.74 5.85 -0.79
N ALA A 128 8.59 6.70 -0.23
CA ALA A 128 8.77 8.09 -0.70
C ALA A 128 9.29 8.16 -2.14
N SER A 129 10.20 7.28 -2.52
CA SER A 129 10.71 7.21 -3.89
C SER A 129 9.62 6.84 -4.89
N PHE A 130 8.71 5.94 -4.53
CA PHE A 130 7.54 5.61 -5.36
C PHE A 130 6.53 6.74 -5.41
N VAL A 131 6.29 7.44 -4.29
CA VAL A 131 5.46 8.66 -4.26
C VAL A 131 6.01 9.69 -5.24
N PHE A 132 7.33 9.93 -5.21
CA PHE A 132 7.98 10.85 -6.14
C PHE A 132 7.80 10.43 -7.60
N LEU A 133 7.97 9.16 -7.94
CA LEU A 133 7.79 8.63 -9.29
C LEU A 133 6.35 8.82 -9.78
N LEU A 134 5.36 8.44 -8.96
CA LEU A 134 3.93 8.57 -9.28
C LEU A 134 3.51 10.03 -9.46
N GLN A 135 3.97 10.93 -8.60
CA GLN A 135 3.68 12.37 -8.70
C GLN A 135 4.38 13.02 -9.88
N SER A 136 5.62 12.62 -10.18
CA SER A 136 6.36 13.14 -11.34
C SER A 136 5.72 12.72 -12.67
N ALA A 137 5.14 11.53 -12.74
CA ALA A 137 4.34 11.08 -13.88
C ALA A 137 3.02 11.86 -14.03
N GLY A 138 2.58 12.48 -12.93
CA GLY A 138 1.27 13.12 -12.81
C GLY A 138 0.14 12.11 -12.61
N ILE A 139 -0.88 12.49 -11.86
CA ILE A 139 -2.06 11.66 -11.62
C ILE A 139 -3.24 12.27 -12.35
N GLU A 140 -3.99 11.43 -13.08
CA GLU A 140 -5.12 11.80 -13.90
C GLU A 140 -6.42 11.17 -13.38
N LEU A 141 -7.49 11.97 -13.37
CA LEU A 141 -8.84 11.49 -13.05
C LEU A 141 -9.47 10.81 -14.28
N GLN A 142 -9.95 9.61 -14.10
CA GLN A 142 -10.60 8.82 -15.13
C GLN A 142 -12.12 8.99 -15.12
N ASN A 143 -12.78 8.78 -16.26
CA ASN A 143 -14.22 8.91 -16.34
C ASN A 143 -14.97 7.63 -15.87
N ALA A 144 -14.63 7.19 -14.66
CA ALA A 144 -15.26 6.06 -13.99
C ALA A 144 -15.38 6.36 -12.48
N PRO A 145 -16.46 5.91 -11.81
CA PRO A 145 -16.63 6.12 -10.37
C PRO A 145 -15.58 5.30 -9.58
N ARG A 146 -15.01 5.91 -8.56
CA ARG A 146 -14.12 5.22 -7.62
C ARG A 146 -14.95 4.34 -6.70
N ARG A 147 -14.55 3.07 -6.57
CA ARG A 147 -15.23 2.09 -5.73
C ARG A 147 -14.42 1.86 -4.46
N PHE A 148 -15.14 1.73 -3.34
CA PHE A 148 -14.56 1.50 -2.02
C PHE A 148 -15.15 0.22 -1.43
N ILE A 149 -14.36 -0.50 -0.66
CA ILE A 149 -14.86 -1.55 0.24
C ILE A 149 -15.17 -0.89 1.58
N ARG A 150 -16.45 -0.82 1.94
CA ARG A 150 -16.92 -0.30 3.22
C ARG A 150 -17.18 -1.44 4.19
N LEU A 151 -16.53 -1.41 5.34
CA LEU A 151 -16.79 -2.35 6.44
C LEU A 151 -18.15 -2.05 7.06
N ILE A 152 -18.94 -3.12 7.28
CA ILE A 152 -20.25 -3.07 7.95
C ILE A 152 -20.15 -3.74 9.32
N LYS A 153 -19.34 -4.81 9.42
CA LYS A 153 -19.07 -5.53 10.66
C LYS A 153 -17.57 -5.67 10.88
N PRO A 154 -17.11 -5.79 12.12
CA PRO A 154 -15.73 -6.06 12.40
C PRO A 154 -15.27 -7.40 11.82
N VAL A 155 -14.02 -7.43 11.33
CA VAL A 155 -13.31 -8.65 10.92
C VAL A 155 -11.96 -8.68 11.63
N GLU A 156 -11.59 -9.81 12.22
CA GLU A 156 -10.41 -9.92 13.05
C GLU A 156 -9.72 -11.27 12.86
N VAL A 157 -8.40 -11.26 12.94
CA VAL A 157 -7.55 -12.45 13.00
C VAL A 157 -6.59 -12.37 14.16
N ARG A 158 -6.38 -13.51 14.84
CA ARG A 158 -5.47 -13.63 15.99
C ARG A 158 -4.59 -14.87 15.86
N GLU A 159 -3.39 -14.81 16.41
CA GLU A 159 -2.44 -15.92 16.51
C GLU A 159 -1.66 -15.80 17.82
N GLY A 160 -1.28 -16.95 18.37
CA GLY A 160 -0.57 -17.01 19.66
C GLY A 160 -1.49 -16.78 20.86
N GLU A 161 -0.90 -16.79 22.06
CA GLU A 161 -1.60 -16.60 23.32
C GLU A 161 -0.76 -15.74 24.28
N GLY A 162 -1.44 -15.00 25.16
CA GLY A 162 -0.81 -14.21 26.22
C GLY A 162 0.19 -13.17 25.67
N ALA A 163 1.41 -13.18 26.17
CA ALA A 163 2.46 -12.23 25.75
C ALA A 163 2.89 -12.41 24.29
N ASN A 164 2.63 -13.57 23.68
CA ASN A 164 2.96 -13.86 22.28
C ASN A 164 1.80 -13.61 21.33
N GLU A 165 0.67 -13.09 21.82
CA GLU A 165 -0.48 -12.80 20.99
C GLU A 165 -0.14 -11.70 19.98
N LYS A 166 -0.50 -11.97 18.73
CA LYS A 166 -0.52 -11.00 17.60
C LYS A 166 -1.91 -11.01 16.97
N TRP A 167 -2.35 -9.85 16.58
CA TRP A 167 -3.67 -9.70 15.98
C TRP A 167 -3.73 -8.53 15.02
N ALA A 168 -4.69 -8.62 14.11
CA ALA A 168 -5.07 -7.54 13.20
C ALA A 168 -6.59 -7.53 13.02
N ARG A 169 -7.18 -6.32 12.97
CA ARG A 169 -8.62 -6.11 12.97
C ARG A 169 -9.01 -4.94 12.07
N LEU A 170 -10.13 -5.08 11.37
CA LEU A 170 -10.82 -4.03 10.65
C LEU A 170 -12.16 -3.77 11.32
N ASP A 171 -12.43 -2.52 11.68
CA ASP A 171 -13.70 -2.05 12.21
C ASP A 171 -14.41 -1.12 11.22
N PRO A 172 -15.75 -1.04 11.21
CA PRO A 172 -16.48 -0.05 10.44
C PRO A 172 -16.04 1.38 10.79
N TYR A 173 -15.64 2.15 9.76
CA TYR A 173 -15.24 3.54 9.90
C TYR A 173 -15.52 4.30 8.61
N HIS A 174 -16.03 5.53 8.72
CA HIS A 174 -16.28 6.39 7.56
C HIS A 174 -15.02 7.19 7.19
N GLY A 175 -13.97 6.48 6.81
CA GLY A 175 -12.64 6.99 6.50
C GLY A 175 -11.64 5.86 6.36
N TYR A 176 -10.36 6.20 6.48
CA TYR A 176 -9.28 5.22 6.53
C TYR A 176 -8.33 5.61 7.65
N LYS A 177 -8.32 4.80 8.70
CA LYS A 177 -7.54 5.00 9.91
C LYS A 177 -6.76 3.75 10.24
N LEU A 178 -5.52 3.89 10.67
CA LEU A 178 -4.67 2.79 11.11
C LEU A 178 -4.10 3.09 12.50
N SER A 179 -4.12 2.07 13.36
CA SER A 179 -3.43 2.07 14.65
C SER A 179 -2.55 0.84 14.71
N PHE A 180 -1.27 1.02 14.92
CA PHE A 180 -0.31 -0.08 14.95
C PHE A 180 0.55 -0.01 16.20
N GLU A 181 0.74 -1.16 16.85
CA GLU A 181 1.62 -1.35 17.98
C GLU A 181 2.65 -2.42 17.65
N ILE A 182 3.93 -2.05 17.70
CA ILE A 182 5.07 -2.97 17.65
C ILE A 182 5.49 -3.32 19.08
N ASP A 183 6.24 -4.40 19.22
CA ASP A 183 6.75 -4.86 20.51
C ASP A 183 8.11 -5.52 20.26
N PHE A 184 9.11 -4.66 20.08
CA PHE A 184 10.50 -5.08 19.94
C PHE A 184 11.25 -4.76 21.23
N ASN A 185 11.81 -5.77 21.86
CA ASN A 185 12.68 -5.60 23.02
C ASN A 185 14.12 -5.33 22.53
N HIS A 186 14.38 -4.08 22.17
CA HIS A 186 15.69 -3.65 21.65
C HIS A 186 15.97 -2.19 22.04
N PRO A 187 17.17 -1.84 22.61
CA PRO A 187 17.45 -0.50 23.12
C PRO A 187 17.20 0.63 22.11
N ALA A 188 17.54 0.43 20.84
CA ALA A 188 17.32 1.43 19.80
C ALA A 188 15.82 1.64 19.48
N VAL A 189 14.97 0.61 19.67
CA VAL A 189 13.52 0.69 19.43
C VAL A 189 12.80 1.15 20.70
N ASP A 190 13.24 0.71 21.88
CA ASP A 190 12.65 1.11 23.17
C ASP A 190 12.75 2.61 23.44
N SER A 191 13.75 3.26 22.84
CA SER A 191 13.91 4.72 22.90
C SER A 191 12.97 5.50 21.98
N THR A 192 12.18 4.81 21.14
CA THR A 192 11.25 5.37 20.15
C THR A 192 9.80 5.09 20.52
N GLY A 193 8.86 5.76 19.85
CA GLY A 193 7.44 5.42 19.94
C GLY A 193 7.17 4.04 19.30
N GLN A 194 6.58 3.12 20.05
CA GLN A 194 6.20 1.78 19.56
C GLN A 194 4.71 1.66 19.21
N LYS A 195 3.96 2.74 19.31
CA LYS A 195 2.54 2.82 18.91
C LYS A 195 2.29 4.11 18.17
N VAL A 196 1.61 4.00 17.04
CA VAL A 196 1.22 5.17 16.23
C VAL A 196 -0.19 4.99 15.68
N GLU A 197 -0.86 6.12 15.53
CA GLU A 197 -2.15 6.24 14.87
C GLU A 197 -2.00 7.17 13.66
N PHE A 198 -2.59 6.79 12.54
CA PHE A 198 -2.65 7.54 11.30
C PHE A 198 -4.09 7.60 10.82
N ASP A 199 -4.62 8.80 10.57
CA ASP A 199 -5.95 9.00 10.00
C ASP A 199 -5.83 9.83 8.72
N LEU A 200 -6.21 9.25 7.58
CA LEU A 200 -6.10 9.90 6.27
C LEU A 200 -6.93 11.20 6.18
N SER A 201 -7.89 11.43 7.07
CA SER A 201 -8.69 12.65 7.11
C SER A 201 -7.93 13.86 7.67
N THR A 202 -6.97 13.64 8.57
CA THR A 202 -6.20 14.66 9.29
C THR A 202 -4.72 14.67 8.92
N ASP A 203 -4.17 13.49 8.61
CA ASP A 203 -2.74 13.28 8.42
C ASP A 203 -2.38 13.26 6.93
N SER A 204 -1.13 13.49 6.62
CA SER A 204 -0.60 13.43 5.26
C SER A 204 0.21 12.16 5.06
N TYR A 205 -0.25 11.25 4.23
CA TYR A 205 0.50 10.03 3.92
C TYR A 205 1.94 10.33 3.49
N SER A 206 2.12 11.27 2.56
CA SER A 206 3.44 11.61 2.01
C SER A 206 4.38 12.20 3.06
N ARG A 207 3.86 13.05 3.97
CA ARG A 207 4.66 13.70 5.01
C ARG A 207 4.89 12.79 6.21
N ASP A 208 3.84 12.08 6.65
CA ASP A 208 3.82 11.48 7.97
C ASP A 208 4.16 9.98 7.96
N ILE A 209 4.01 9.29 6.80
CA ILE A 209 4.20 7.84 6.68
C ILE A 209 5.21 7.45 5.58
N ALA A 210 5.07 8.01 4.37
CA ALA A 210 5.74 7.48 3.17
C ALA A 210 7.27 7.41 3.25
N ARG A 211 7.91 8.21 4.10
CA ARG A 211 9.37 8.28 4.26
C ARG A 211 9.95 7.29 5.27
N ALA A 212 9.11 6.55 5.99
CA ALA A 212 9.56 5.55 6.96
C ALA A 212 10.25 4.39 6.25
N ARG A 213 11.52 4.14 6.61
CA ARG A 213 12.36 3.10 6.00
C ARG A 213 12.13 1.74 6.64
N THR A 214 12.32 0.68 5.83
CA THR A 214 12.47 -0.68 6.35
C THR A 214 13.69 -0.76 7.27
N PHE A 215 13.72 -1.78 8.12
CA PHE A 215 14.77 -1.93 9.12
C PHE A 215 15.13 -3.39 9.35
N GLY A 216 16.33 -3.61 9.88
CA GLY A 216 16.83 -4.93 10.23
C GLY A 216 17.94 -4.88 11.27
N PHE A 217 18.10 -6.00 11.97
CA PHE A 217 19.17 -6.20 12.94
C PHE A 217 20.36 -6.87 12.25
N THR A 218 21.59 -6.45 12.57
CA THR A 218 22.81 -7.01 11.95
C THR A 218 22.86 -8.53 12.03
N LYS A 219 22.49 -9.12 13.15
CA LYS A 219 22.44 -10.59 13.34
C LYS A 219 21.50 -11.27 12.34
N ASP A 220 20.31 -10.69 12.13
CA ASP A 220 19.32 -11.24 11.20
C ASP A 220 19.78 -11.05 9.76
N VAL A 221 20.41 -9.91 9.44
CA VAL A 221 20.95 -9.63 8.11
C VAL A 221 22.08 -10.62 7.75
N GLU A 222 22.98 -10.94 8.69
CA GLU A 222 24.04 -11.92 8.47
C GLU A 222 23.46 -13.32 8.20
N MET A 223 22.48 -13.74 8.99
CA MET A 223 21.78 -15.02 8.79
C MET A 223 21.02 -15.03 7.46
N MET A 224 20.33 -13.95 7.11
CA MET A 224 19.61 -13.82 5.83
C MET A 224 20.60 -13.91 4.65
N ARG A 225 21.72 -13.23 4.70
CA ARG A 225 22.77 -13.26 3.65
C ARG A 225 23.34 -14.65 3.46
N ALA A 226 23.60 -15.36 4.56
CA ALA A 226 24.04 -16.76 4.50
C ALA A 226 23.04 -17.69 3.80
N ASN A 227 21.74 -17.30 3.77
CA ASN A 227 20.66 -17.99 3.08
C ASN A 227 20.27 -17.36 1.73
N GLY A 228 21.11 -16.45 1.18
CA GLY A 228 20.86 -15.82 -0.12
C GLY A 228 19.78 -14.73 -0.11
N LEU A 229 19.45 -14.17 1.05
CA LEU A 229 18.49 -13.09 1.25
C LEU A 229 19.20 -11.80 1.70
N ALA A 230 18.49 -10.65 1.66
CA ALA A 230 19.02 -9.34 2.03
C ALA A 230 20.34 -8.96 1.31
N LEU A 231 20.55 -9.48 0.08
CA LEU A 231 21.77 -9.28 -0.69
C LEU A 231 21.91 -7.84 -1.20
N GLY A 232 20.79 -7.14 -1.42
CA GLY A 232 20.73 -5.73 -1.84
C GLY A 232 20.54 -4.75 -0.68
N GLY A 233 20.41 -5.26 0.56
CA GLY A 233 20.19 -4.42 1.74
C GLY A 233 21.47 -3.73 2.23
N GLY A 234 21.33 -2.46 2.64
CA GLY A 234 22.43 -1.66 3.16
C GLY A 234 21.95 -0.39 3.86
N LEU A 235 22.90 0.39 4.37
CA LEU A 235 22.60 1.64 5.10
C LEU A 235 21.89 2.70 4.23
N ASP A 236 21.98 2.58 2.91
CA ASP A 236 21.34 3.50 1.97
C ASP A 236 19.83 3.24 1.81
N ASN A 237 19.37 2.02 2.14
CA ASN A 237 17.99 1.57 1.88
C ASN A 237 17.33 0.82 3.05
N ALA A 238 17.95 0.81 4.21
CA ALA A 238 17.38 0.25 5.43
C ALA A 238 17.95 0.95 6.69
N ILE A 239 17.16 0.97 7.75
CA ILE A 239 17.68 1.26 9.08
C ILE A 239 18.34 -0.03 9.59
N VAL A 240 19.64 0.00 9.81
CA VAL A 240 20.41 -1.13 10.32
C VAL A 240 20.74 -0.90 11.78
N MET A 241 20.47 -1.88 12.62
CA MET A 241 20.75 -1.82 14.07
C MET A 241 21.74 -2.92 14.48
N ASP A 242 22.70 -2.57 15.32
CA ASP A 242 23.46 -3.56 16.08
C ASP A 242 22.69 -3.93 17.37
N ASP A 243 23.34 -4.54 18.34
CA ASP A 243 22.69 -4.95 19.60
C ASP A 243 22.25 -3.76 20.49
N TYR A 244 22.65 -2.53 20.17
CA TYR A 244 22.49 -1.37 21.06
C TYR A 244 21.89 -0.15 20.36
N LYS A 245 22.22 0.11 19.10
CA LYS A 245 21.92 1.38 18.42
C LYS A 245 21.67 1.25 16.92
N VAL A 246 21.13 2.32 16.36
CA VAL A 246 21.04 2.54 14.90
C VAL A 246 22.43 2.85 14.35
N LEU A 247 22.83 2.20 13.26
CA LEU A 247 24.14 2.36 12.60
C LEU A 247 24.16 3.42 11.51
N ASN A 248 22.99 3.83 11.00
CA ASN A 248 22.85 4.86 9.97
C ASN A 248 23.38 6.20 10.52
N ALA A 249 24.34 6.82 9.85
CA ALA A 249 24.97 8.06 10.28
C ALA A 249 23.98 9.23 10.43
N ASP A 250 22.96 9.27 9.56
CA ASP A 250 21.91 10.31 9.56
C ASP A 250 20.80 10.04 10.59
N GLY A 251 20.87 8.93 11.34
CA GLY A 251 19.86 8.55 12.31
C GLY A 251 18.50 8.18 11.69
N LEU A 252 17.43 8.47 12.44
CA LEU A 252 16.06 8.22 12.04
C LEU A 252 15.45 9.45 11.32
N ARG A 253 14.53 9.19 10.38
CA ARG A 253 13.75 10.24 9.70
C ARG A 253 12.55 10.72 10.51
N TYR A 254 12.08 9.90 11.46
CA TYR A 254 11.00 10.18 12.42
C TYR A 254 11.38 9.59 13.78
N ASP A 255 10.93 10.20 14.87
CA ASP A 255 11.16 9.69 16.22
C ASP A 255 10.51 8.31 16.45
N ASP A 256 9.52 7.96 15.63
CA ASP A 256 8.73 6.73 15.65
C ASP A 256 8.82 5.97 14.29
N GLU A 257 9.98 6.05 13.60
CA GLU A 257 10.14 5.54 12.24
C GLU A 257 9.85 4.03 12.12
N PHE A 258 10.21 3.23 13.12
CA PHE A 258 9.99 1.78 13.08
C PHE A 258 8.51 1.42 13.00
N VAL A 259 7.68 1.99 13.88
CA VAL A 259 6.24 1.70 13.86
C VAL A 259 5.55 2.37 12.68
N LYS A 260 6.01 3.52 12.21
CA LYS A 260 5.52 4.16 10.96
C LYS A 260 5.80 3.31 9.73
N HIS A 261 6.95 2.63 9.68
CA HIS A 261 7.21 1.68 8.61
C HIS A 261 6.21 0.52 8.64
N LYS A 262 5.83 0.02 9.81
CA LYS A 262 4.77 -1.01 9.92
C LYS A 262 3.40 -0.51 9.48
N ILE A 263 3.08 0.77 9.67
CA ILE A 263 1.90 1.41 9.08
C ILE A 263 2.01 1.46 7.55
N LEU A 264 3.19 1.84 7.02
CA LEU A 264 3.46 1.87 5.58
C LEU A 264 3.22 0.50 4.95
N ASP A 265 3.81 -0.56 5.53
CA ASP A 265 3.63 -1.94 5.10
C ASP A 265 2.14 -2.34 5.13
N ALA A 266 1.44 -2.06 6.24
CA ALA A 266 0.04 -2.40 6.39
C ALA A 266 -0.85 -1.69 5.35
N ILE A 267 -0.58 -0.40 5.04
CA ILE A 267 -1.30 0.33 3.99
C ILE A 267 -1.13 -0.39 2.64
N GLY A 268 0.09 -0.81 2.30
CA GLY A 268 0.39 -1.52 1.06
C GLY A 268 -0.26 -2.90 1.01
N ASP A 269 -0.08 -3.71 2.06
CA ASP A 269 -0.65 -5.05 2.17
C ASP A 269 -2.18 -5.04 2.10
N LEU A 270 -2.83 -4.09 2.78
CA LEU A 270 -4.29 -3.97 2.76
C LEU A 270 -4.81 -3.48 1.40
N TYR A 271 -4.03 -2.68 0.66
CA TYR A 271 -4.42 -2.23 -0.68
C TYR A 271 -4.40 -3.36 -1.72
N ILE A 272 -3.74 -4.49 -1.42
CA ILE A 272 -3.77 -5.72 -2.23
C ILE A 272 -5.20 -6.25 -2.43
N VAL A 273 -6.17 -5.90 -1.58
CA VAL A 273 -7.59 -6.23 -1.81
C VAL A 273 -8.15 -5.63 -3.12
N GLY A 274 -7.40 -4.71 -3.75
CA GLY A 274 -7.71 -4.14 -5.08
C GLY A 274 -8.64 -2.92 -5.06
N LYS A 275 -9.06 -2.45 -3.89
CA LYS A 275 -9.87 -1.23 -3.71
C LYS A 275 -9.51 -0.57 -2.39
N PRO A 276 -9.64 0.77 -2.28
CA PRO A 276 -9.48 1.44 -1.00
C PRO A 276 -10.53 0.99 0.01
N LEU A 277 -10.11 0.82 1.26
CA LEU A 277 -10.96 0.47 2.38
C LEU A 277 -11.56 1.72 3.04
N LEU A 278 -12.81 1.61 3.47
CA LEU A 278 -13.42 2.50 4.46
C LEU A 278 -13.54 1.69 5.75
N ALA A 279 -12.51 1.82 6.58
CA ALA A 279 -12.33 1.03 7.79
C ALA A 279 -11.31 1.68 8.73
N ALA A 280 -11.41 1.33 10.01
CA ALA A 280 -10.34 1.50 10.98
C ALA A 280 -9.58 0.18 11.13
N TYR A 281 -8.30 0.17 10.76
CA TYR A 281 -7.40 -0.95 10.98
C TYR A 281 -6.69 -0.77 12.32
N SER A 282 -6.64 -1.82 13.10
CA SER A 282 -5.87 -1.87 14.34
C SER A 282 -5.07 -3.16 14.40
N ALA A 283 -3.81 -3.08 14.82
CA ALA A 283 -2.96 -4.26 14.90
C ALA A 283 -1.92 -4.16 16.02
N ARG A 284 -1.57 -5.32 16.54
CA ARG A 284 -0.45 -5.50 17.46
C ARG A 284 0.43 -6.63 16.95
N ARG A 285 1.75 -6.36 16.83
CA ARG A 285 2.77 -7.33 16.38
C ARG A 285 2.43 -8.01 15.04
N SER A 286 1.64 -7.34 14.19
CA SER A 286 1.27 -7.81 12.87
C SER A 286 2.43 -7.69 11.87
N GLY A 287 2.27 -8.33 10.72
CA GLY A 287 3.15 -8.29 9.57
C GLY A 287 2.42 -8.82 8.35
N HIS A 288 3.13 -9.00 7.23
CA HIS A 288 2.54 -9.38 5.93
C HIS A 288 1.63 -10.60 6.00
N ALA A 289 2.04 -11.66 6.74
CA ALA A 289 1.24 -12.86 6.90
C ALA A 289 -0.11 -12.57 7.57
N MET A 290 -0.12 -11.79 8.66
CA MET A 290 -1.33 -11.44 9.41
C MET A 290 -2.22 -10.50 8.60
N ASN A 291 -1.63 -9.54 7.88
CA ASN A 291 -2.36 -8.62 7.00
C ASN A 291 -3.06 -9.39 5.85
N ASN A 292 -2.36 -10.32 5.21
CA ASN A 292 -2.97 -11.16 4.17
C ASN A 292 -4.05 -12.08 4.72
N LYS A 293 -3.83 -12.69 5.91
CA LYS A 293 -4.83 -13.51 6.58
C LYS A 293 -6.10 -12.69 6.88
N LEU A 294 -5.96 -11.44 7.31
CA LEU A 294 -7.08 -10.53 7.55
C LEU A 294 -7.85 -10.22 6.26
N LEU A 295 -7.16 -10.00 5.14
CA LEU A 295 -7.83 -9.79 3.84
C LEU A 295 -8.58 -11.04 3.36
N ARG A 296 -8.00 -12.23 3.54
CA ARG A 296 -8.70 -13.49 3.21
C ARG A 296 -9.91 -13.73 4.11
N GLU A 297 -9.80 -13.40 5.40
CA GLU A 297 -10.92 -13.45 6.34
C GLU A 297 -12.02 -12.47 5.93
N LEU A 298 -11.66 -11.25 5.53
CA LEU A 298 -12.61 -10.26 5.00
C LEU A 298 -13.37 -10.80 3.79
N GLN A 299 -12.67 -11.44 2.84
CA GLN A 299 -13.28 -12.02 1.65
C GLN A 299 -14.18 -13.23 1.95
N ALA A 300 -13.83 -14.02 2.98
CA ALA A 300 -14.64 -15.16 3.43
C ALA A 300 -15.97 -14.72 4.10
N HIS A 301 -16.07 -13.44 4.50
CA HIS A 301 -17.25 -12.86 5.17
C HIS A 301 -17.89 -11.75 4.33
N PRO A 302 -18.55 -12.07 3.19
CA PRO A 302 -19.15 -11.05 2.32
C PRO A 302 -20.24 -10.22 2.99
N GLU A 303 -20.85 -10.72 4.08
CA GLU A 303 -21.82 -10.00 4.89
C GLU A 303 -21.17 -8.93 5.82
N ALA A 304 -19.84 -8.89 5.90
CA ALA A 304 -19.10 -7.91 6.72
C ALA A 304 -18.72 -6.64 5.97
N TRP A 305 -18.93 -6.60 4.65
CA TRP A 305 -18.56 -5.46 3.83
C TRP A 305 -19.44 -5.29 2.60
N GLU A 306 -19.38 -4.15 1.97
CA GLU A 306 -20.04 -3.85 0.70
C GLU A 306 -19.18 -2.95 -0.18
N VAL A 307 -19.47 -2.93 -1.51
CA VAL A 307 -18.84 -2.00 -2.44
C VAL A 307 -19.70 -0.76 -2.57
N VAL A 308 -19.11 0.41 -2.33
CA VAL A 308 -19.80 1.70 -2.42
C VAL A 308 -19.08 2.66 -3.36
N THR A 309 -19.86 3.60 -3.92
CA THR A 309 -19.39 4.76 -4.69
C THR A 309 -20.00 6.04 -4.12
N PHE A 310 -19.37 7.18 -4.35
CA PHE A 310 -19.88 8.48 -3.91
C PHE A 310 -20.23 9.33 -5.12
N GLU A 311 -21.54 9.55 -5.33
CA GLU A 311 -22.03 10.44 -6.39
C GLU A 311 -21.78 11.91 -6.07
N ASP A 312 -21.73 12.27 -4.79
CA ASP A 312 -21.36 13.59 -4.30
C ASP A 312 -20.04 13.50 -3.51
N VAL A 313 -19.01 14.21 -3.98
CA VAL A 313 -17.70 14.29 -3.31
C VAL A 313 -17.81 14.75 -1.84
N LYS A 314 -18.85 15.54 -1.52
CA LYS A 314 -19.11 15.99 -0.14
C LYS A 314 -19.53 14.86 0.81
N GLN A 315 -20.03 13.76 0.27
CA GLN A 315 -20.40 12.57 1.05
C GLN A 315 -19.23 11.60 1.22
N ALA A 316 -18.15 11.79 0.44
CA ALA A 316 -16.96 10.98 0.58
C ALA A 316 -16.15 11.42 1.83
N PRO A 317 -15.46 10.47 2.50
CA PRO A 317 -14.57 10.80 3.59
C PRO A 317 -13.49 11.80 3.16
N GLN A 318 -13.16 12.76 4.03
CA GLN A 318 -12.28 13.90 3.71
C GLN A 318 -10.93 13.49 3.11
N GLY A 319 -10.29 12.46 3.63
CA GLY A 319 -8.99 11.99 3.16
C GLY A 319 -9.00 11.52 1.70
N PHE A 320 -10.13 11.02 1.20
CA PHE A 320 -10.29 10.58 -0.18
C PHE A 320 -10.79 11.67 -1.13
N ALA A 321 -11.44 12.70 -0.60
CA ALA A 321 -11.99 13.80 -1.37
C ALA A 321 -10.93 14.85 -1.79
N GLN A 322 -9.77 14.86 -1.13
CA GLN A 322 -8.72 15.84 -1.40
C GLN A 322 -8.06 15.58 -2.76
N PRO A 323 -7.76 16.65 -3.54
CA PRO A 323 -6.91 16.50 -4.70
C PRO A 323 -5.52 16.04 -4.25
N VAL A 324 -4.86 15.19 -5.06
CA VAL A 324 -3.44 14.88 -4.86
C VAL A 324 -2.67 16.19 -4.98
N ARG A 325 -2.20 16.72 -3.86
CA ARG A 325 -1.37 17.92 -3.87
C ARG A 325 0.02 17.52 -4.36
N ALA A 326 0.49 18.19 -5.41
CA ALA A 326 1.91 18.21 -5.70
C ALA A 326 2.66 18.84 -4.51
N TRP A 327 3.87 18.41 -4.26
CA TRP A 327 4.79 18.98 -3.26
C TRP A 327 5.06 20.46 -3.56
#